data_3e9d217076810c3cd2172b72c0e2783f
#
_entry.id   3e9d217076810c3cd2172b72c0e2783f
#
_cell.length_a   1.000
_cell.length_b   1.000
_cell.length_c   1.000
_cell.angle_alpha   90.00
_cell.angle_beta   90.00
_cell.angle_gamma   90.00
#
_symmetry.space_group_name_H-M   'P 1'
#
loop_
_entity.id
_entity.type
_entity.pdbx_description
1 polymer ?
#
loop_
_entity_poly.entity_id
_entity_poly.type
_entity_poly.pdbx_seq_one_letter_code
_entity_poly.pdbx_strand_id
1 'polypeptide(L)'
;VTVEEIDEILHGIVAACRFSSPAVRLSASENRPADQELSLGGLYTRLSARDSKWLTRLILKSFEPVVLDQHVVCASYHPLLPQILRVQDDLIVAGRILDTLRRDRTVTGTSELAEYLKPTLGVKIGRQTWLKGRSIKHCLSLVQGRVSCEEKIDGEYCQIHIDLSKVYDCIQIFSKSGKDSTRDRIALHEYFYLYPKYQRPAHANM
;
A
#
# COMPACT_ATOMS: atom_id res chain seq x y z
N VAL A 1 29.28 0.34 -1.41
CA VAL A 1 27.85 0.18 -1.73
C VAL A 1 27.07 0.95 -0.67
N THR A 2 26.19 1.83 -1.10
CA THR A 2 25.35 2.63 -0.20
C THR A 2 23.94 2.03 -0.13
N VAL A 3 23.16 2.48 0.85
CA VAL A 3 21.75 2.07 0.99
C VAL A 3 20.94 2.60 -0.18
N GLU A 4 21.20 3.82 -0.63
CA GLU A 4 20.55 4.46 -1.75
C GLU A 4 20.75 3.65 -3.04
N GLU A 5 21.98 3.20 -3.30
CA GLU A 5 22.32 2.37 -4.46
C GLU A 5 21.57 1.02 -4.43
N ILE A 6 21.45 0.40 -3.26
CA ILE A 6 20.68 -0.83 -3.08
C ILE A 6 19.20 -0.57 -3.37
N ASP A 7 18.65 0.53 -2.85
CA ASP A 7 17.24 0.90 -3.01
C ASP A 7 16.91 1.16 -4.49
N GLU A 8 17.76 1.88 -5.21
CA GLU A 8 17.60 2.14 -6.65
C GLU A 8 17.58 0.85 -7.48
N ILE A 9 18.50 -0.09 -7.21
CA ILE A 9 18.54 -1.38 -7.90
C ILE A 9 17.28 -2.20 -7.61
N LEU A 10 16.89 -2.29 -6.34
CA LEU A 10 15.68 -3.03 -5.94
C LEU A 10 14.43 -2.37 -6.50
N HIS A 11 14.36 -1.03 -6.51
CA HIS A 11 13.26 -0.28 -7.11
C HIS A 11 13.13 -0.56 -8.60
N GLY A 12 14.24 -0.57 -9.34
CA GLY A 12 14.26 -0.93 -10.77
C GLY A 12 13.75 -2.35 -11.05
N ILE A 13 14.13 -3.32 -10.21
CA ILE A 13 13.66 -4.70 -10.32
C ILE A 13 12.14 -4.78 -10.03
N VAL A 14 11.69 -4.11 -8.97
CA VAL A 14 10.26 -4.09 -8.61
C VAL A 14 9.43 -3.40 -9.68
N ALA A 15 9.94 -2.32 -10.26
CA ALA A 15 9.26 -1.58 -11.33
C ALA A 15 9.06 -2.42 -12.62
N ALA A 16 9.97 -3.35 -12.90
CA ALA A 16 9.81 -4.30 -13.99
C ALA A 16 8.74 -5.37 -13.74
N CYS A 17 8.28 -5.52 -12.49
CA CYS A 17 7.26 -6.50 -12.14
C CYS A 17 5.86 -6.00 -12.56
N ARG A 18 5.11 -6.84 -13.30
CA ARG A 18 3.75 -6.51 -13.73
C ARG A 18 2.75 -6.27 -12.59
N PHE A 19 3.04 -6.77 -11.40
CA PHE A 19 2.19 -6.62 -10.21
C PHE A 19 2.53 -5.40 -9.36
N SER A 20 3.51 -4.62 -9.77
CA SER A 20 3.84 -3.36 -9.10
C SER A 20 2.83 -2.28 -9.44
N SER A 21 2.64 -1.34 -8.52
CA SER A 21 1.73 -0.22 -8.73
C SER A 21 2.15 0.63 -9.94
N PRO A 22 1.21 1.29 -10.64
CA PRO A 22 1.54 2.21 -11.73
C PRO A 22 2.55 3.29 -11.33
N ALA A 23 2.42 3.83 -10.10
CA ALA A 23 3.34 4.84 -9.59
C ALA A 23 4.79 4.33 -9.53
N VAL A 24 5.03 3.10 -9.04
CA VAL A 24 6.35 2.48 -8.99
C VAL A 24 6.91 2.24 -10.40
N ARG A 25 6.06 1.81 -11.33
CA ARG A 25 6.48 1.57 -12.73
C ARG A 25 6.83 2.87 -13.45
N LEU A 26 6.10 3.95 -13.20
CA LEU A 26 6.35 5.26 -13.81
C LEU A 26 7.62 5.90 -13.25
N SER A 27 7.82 5.88 -11.94
CA SER A 27 9.00 6.48 -11.31
C SER A 27 10.32 5.85 -11.79
N ALA A 28 10.32 4.55 -12.10
CA ALA A 28 11.50 3.88 -12.62
C ALA A 28 11.76 4.16 -14.12
N SER A 29 10.74 4.54 -14.89
CA SER A 29 10.93 4.90 -16.31
C SER A 29 11.65 6.24 -16.48
N GLU A 30 11.48 7.14 -15.51
CA GLU A 30 12.13 8.46 -15.52
C GLU A 30 13.60 8.41 -15.08
N ASN A 31 13.99 7.41 -14.28
CA ASN A 31 15.31 7.30 -13.66
C ASN A 31 16.10 6.07 -14.14
N ARG A 32 15.79 5.51 -15.31
CA ARG A 32 16.47 4.31 -15.79
C ARG A 32 17.90 4.64 -16.23
N PRO A 33 18.94 4.25 -15.48
CA PRO A 33 20.31 4.37 -15.97
C PRO A 33 20.49 3.45 -17.18
N ALA A 34 21.12 3.97 -18.21
CA ALA A 34 21.36 3.24 -19.46
C ALA A 34 22.35 2.08 -19.32
N ASP A 35 23.00 1.93 -18.18
CA ASP A 35 24.09 0.99 -17.98
C ASP A 35 23.65 -0.28 -17.23
N GLN A 36 23.92 -1.41 -17.88
CA GLN A 36 23.70 -2.77 -17.37
C GLN A 36 24.52 -3.13 -16.11
N GLU A 37 25.37 -2.25 -15.60
CA GLU A 37 26.18 -2.50 -14.40
C GLU A 37 25.37 -2.48 -13.09
N LEU A 38 24.18 -1.89 -13.10
CA LEU A 38 23.26 -1.86 -11.96
C LEU A 38 22.37 -3.11 -11.90
N SER A 39 22.98 -4.28 -11.95
CA SER A 39 22.26 -5.54 -11.75
C SER A 39 22.40 -6.03 -10.31
N LEU A 40 21.42 -6.80 -9.86
CA LEU A 40 21.50 -7.46 -8.53
C LEU A 40 22.78 -8.32 -8.43
N GLY A 41 23.19 -8.99 -9.51
CA GLY A 41 24.44 -9.75 -9.58
C GLY A 41 25.67 -8.88 -9.38
N GLY A 42 25.75 -7.74 -10.08
CA GLY A 42 26.82 -6.75 -9.90
C GLY A 42 26.88 -6.17 -8.48
N LEU A 43 25.72 -5.99 -7.84
CA LEU A 43 25.65 -5.58 -6.44
C LEU A 43 26.29 -6.64 -5.52
N TYR A 44 25.92 -7.91 -5.69
CA TYR A 44 26.44 -9.01 -4.86
C TYR A 44 27.96 -9.19 -4.97
N THR A 45 28.54 -8.92 -6.13
CA THR A 45 30.02 -9.03 -6.31
C THR A 45 30.79 -7.95 -5.53
N ARG A 46 30.12 -6.85 -5.19
CA ARG A 46 30.72 -5.69 -4.51
C ARG A 46 30.44 -5.67 -2.99
N LEU A 47 29.55 -6.53 -2.53
CA LEU A 47 29.18 -6.66 -1.12
C LEU A 47 30.09 -7.64 -0.39
N SER A 48 30.32 -7.40 0.90
CA SER A 48 30.89 -8.43 1.77
C SER A 48 29.96 -9.64 1.90
N ALA A 49 30.49 -10.81 2.24
CA ALA A 49 29.66 -12.01 2.49
C ALA A 49 28.62 -11.77 3.59
N ARG A 50 28.94 -10.94 4.60
CA ARG A 50 28.01 -10.55 5.66
C ARG A 50 26.88 -9.68 5.12
N ASP A 51 27.18 -8.66 4.34
CA ASP A 51 26.18 -7.75 3.80
C ASP A 51 25.31 -8.44 2.74
N SER A 52 25.91 -9.29 1.91
CA SER A 52 25.19 -10.14 0.95
C SER A 52 24.17 -11.04 1.65
N LYS A 53 24.54 -11.66 2.78
CA LYS A 53 23.63 -12.45 3.62
C LYS A 53 22.44 -11.61 4.09
N TRP A 54 22.70 -10.40 4.61
CA TRP A 54 21.64 -9.54 5.12
C TRP A 54 20.76 -9.00 4.00
N LEU A 55 21.32 -8.59 2.86
CA LEU A 55 20.56 -8.19 1.69
C LEU A 55 19.63 -9.31 1.20
N THR A 56 20.16 -10.54 1.09
CA THR A 56 19.35 -11.71 0.71
C THR A 56 18.20 -11.92 1.67
N ARG A 57 18.44 -11.81 2.97
CA ARG A 57 17.40 -11.96 4.00
C ARG A 57 16.34 -10.88 3.92
N LEU A 58 16.73 -9.63 3.64
CA LEU A 58 15.79 -8.52 3.41
C LEU A 58 14.91 -8.79 2.19
N ILE A 59 15.48 -9.19 1.07
CA ILE A 59 14.75 -9.52 -0.16
C ILE A 59 13.74 -10.66 0.08
N LEU A 60 14.19 -11.73 0.77
CA LEU A 60 13.37 -12.89 1.08
C LEU A 60 12.44 -12.69 2.27
N LYS A 61 12.50 -11.54 2.96
CA LYS A 61 11.77 -11.26 4.21
C LYS A 61 11.98 -12.34 5.28
N SER A 62 13.20 -12.90 5.35
CA SER A 62 13.58 -13.95 6.29
C SER A 62 14.44 -13.36 7.41
N PHE A 63 13.80 -12.95 8.50
CA PHE A 63 14.46 -12.27 9.60
C PHE A 63 14.75 -13.14 10.82
N GLU A 64 14.44 -14.43 10.76
CA GLU A 64 14.70 -15.33 11.88
C GLU A 64 16.18 -15.32 12.33
N PRO A 65 16.47 -15.39 13.61
CA PRO A 65 15.55 -15.56 14.73
C PRO A 65 14.87 -14.28 15.22
N VAL A 66 15.09 -13.13 14.56
CA VAL A 66 14.50 -11.84 14.97
C VAL A 66 13.10 -11.72 14.37
N VAL A 67 12.09 -11.80 15.21
CA VAL A 67 10.70 -11.50 14.84
C VAL A 67 10.43 -10.05 15.17
N LEU A 68 10.28 -9.22 14.14
CA LEU A 68 9.90 -7.83 14.28
C LEU A 68 8.38 -7.72 14.17
N ASP A 69 7.72 -7.31 15.26
CA ASP A 69 6.33 -6.89 15.20
C ASP A 69 6.24 -5.54 14.50
N GLN A 70 5.63 -5.53 13.32
CA GLN A 70 5.51 -4.33 12.49
C GLN A 70 4.81 -3.19 13.24
N HIS A 71 3.78 -3.50 14.03
CA HIS A 71 3.06 -2.47 14.79
C HIS A 71 3.96 -1.84 15.84
N VAL A 72 4.73 -2.63 16.58
CA VAL A 72 5.67 -2.15 17.59
C VAL A 72 6.75 -1.28 16.97
N VAL A 73 7.34 -1.72 15.84
CA VAL A 73 8.37 -0.95 15.12
C VAL A 73 7.81 0.39 14.64
N CYS A 74 6.66 0.37 13.99
CA CYS A 74 6.03 1.61 13.49
C CYS A 74 5.61 2.55 14.63
N ALA A 75 5.05 2.02 15.72
CA ALA A 75 4.67 2.81 16.88
C ALA A 75 5.87 3.42 17.61
N SER A 76 7.00 2.71 17.64
CA SER A 76 8.26 3.21 18.20
C SER A 76 8.86 4.34 17.37
N TYR A 77 8.67 4.32 16.05
CA TYR A 77 9.07 5.42 15.17
C TYR A 77 8.19 6.66 15.37
N HIS A 78 6.87 6.47 15.32
CA HIS A 78 5.89 7.52 15.57
C HIS A 78 4.52 6.92 15.96
N PRO A 79 3.86 7.40 17.03
CA PRO A 79 2.60 6.83 17.52
C PRO A 79 1.47 6.79 16.48
N LEU A 80 1.45 7.72 15.53
CA LEU A 80 0.43 7.80 14.48
C LEU A 80 0.74 6.93 13.26
N LEU A 81 1.99 6.48 13.09
CA LEU A 81 2.39 5.72 11.91
C LEU A 81 1.55 4.46 11.69
N PRO A 82 1.25 3.62 12.70
CA PRO A 82 0.37 2.48 12.52
C PRO A 82 -1.04 2.86 12.07
N GLN A 83 -1.56 3.99 12.53
CA GLN A 83 -2.89 4.47 12.16
C GLN A 83 -2.94 4.95 10.72
N ILE A 84 -1.93 5.71 10.29
CA ILE A 84 -1.78 6.18 8.90
C ILE A 84 -1.67 4.97 7.96
N LEU A 85 -0.82 3.99 8.28
CA LEU A 85 -0.63 2.80 7.46
C LEU A 85 -1.88 1.91 7.35
N ARG A 86 -2.83 2.02 8.27
CA ARG A 86 -4.12 1.32 8.15
C ARG A 86 -4.98 1.84 7.01
N VAL A 87 -4.91 3.13 6.72
CA VAL A 87 -5.73 3.79 5.68
C VAL A 87 -4.94 4.09 4.41
N GLN A 88 -3.62 4.13 4.51
CA GLN A 88 -2.70 4.38 3.40
C GLN A 88 -1.48 3.48 3.58
N ASP A 89 -1.55 2.27 3.04
CA ASP A 89 -0.51 1.24 3.20
C ASP A 89 0.67 1.47 2.24
N ASP A 90 1.29 2.64 2.40
CA ASP A 90 2.49 3.07 1.70
C ASP A 90 3.37 3.88 2.66
N LEU A 91 4.59 3.41 2.90
CA LEU A 91 5.52 4.05 3.84
C LEU A 91 5.97 5.43 3.39
N ILE A 92 6.11 5.65 2.07
CA ILE A 92 6.53 6.96 1.53
C ILE A 92 5.42 7.98 1.75
N VAL A 93 4.18 7.60 1.43
CA VAL A 93 3.00 8.45 1.66
C VAL A 93 2.84 8.72 3.15
N ALA A 94 2.93 7.70 3.99
CA ALA A 94 2.83 7.84 5.44
C ALA A 94 3.93 8.76 6.01
N GLY A 95 5.16 8.65 5.51
CA GLY A 95 6.27 9.53 5.88
C GLY A 95 6.00 10.99 5.54
N ARG A 96 5.51 11.27 4.33
CA ARG A 96 5.13 12.63 3.91
C ARG A 96 4.03 13.22 4.79
N ILE A 97 3.04 12.42 5.17
CA ILE A 97 1.98 12.84 6.09
C ILE A 97 2.58 13.20 7.46
N LEU A 98 3.47 12.35 8.00
CA LEU A 98 4.15 12.65 9.27
C LEU A 98 4.99 13.92 9.21
N ASP A 99 5.69 14.15 8.10
CA ASP A 99 6.47 15.38 7.93
C ASP A 99 5.57 16.62 7.85
N THR A 100 4.41 16.51 7.21
CA THR A 100 3.42 17.58 7.19
C THR A 100 2.89 17.87 8.59
N LEU A 101 2.52 16.83 9.34
CA LEU A 101 2.06 16.96 10.73
C LEU A 101 3.12 17.56 11.66
N ARG A 102 4.40 17.24 11.44
CA ARG A 102 5.50 17.83 12.22
C ARG A 102 5.71 19.32 11.93
N ARG A 103 5.49 19.76 10.69
CA ARG A 103 5.63 21.17 10.28
C ARG A 103 4.43 21.98 10.71
N ASP A 104 3.26 21.41 10.66
CA ASP A 104 1.99 22.05 11.00
C ASP A 104 1.72 21.91 12.51
N ARG A 105 2.26 22.86 13.30
CA ARG A 105 2.05 22.91 14.75
C ARG A 105 0.61 23.23 15.15
N THR A 106 -0.27 23.55 14.20
CA THR A 106 -1.66 23.88 14.47
C THR A 106 -2.52 22.62 14.60
N VAL A 107 -2.04 21.46 14.11
CA VAL A 107 -2.75 20.18 14.22
C VAL A 107 -2.63 19.66 15.65
N THR A 108 -3.48 20.15 16.52
CA THR A 108 -3.57 19.71 17.93
C THR A 108 -4.84 18.93 18.25
N GLY A 109 -5.82 18.95 17.34
CA GLY A 109 -7.13 18.36 17.54
C GLY A 109 -7.34 17.02 16.82
N THR A 110 -8.16 16.17 17.41
CA THR A 110 -8.58 14.87 16.81
C THR A 110 -9.32 15.04 15.47
N SER A 111 -10.02 16.17 15.29
CA SER A 111 -10.76 16.48 14.06
C SER A 111 -9.82 16.76 12.88
N GLU A 112 -8.76 17.51 13.13
CA GLU A 112 -7.74 17.85 12.12
C GLU A 112 -6.93 16.61 11.73
N LEU A 113 -6.60 15.78 12.71
CA LEU A 113 -5.93 14.51 12.47
C LEU A 113 -6.77 13.55 11.60
N ALA A 114 -8.09 13.58 11.75
CA ALA A 114 -9.00 12.75 10.96
C ALA A 114 -8.92 13.04 9.46
N GLU A 115 -8.54 14.27 9.06
CA GLU A 115 -8.33 14.63 7.65
C GLU A 115 -7.17 13.85 7.03
N TYR A 116 -6.08 13.65 7.79
CA TYR A 116 -4.91 12.89 7.35
C TYR A 116 -5.12 11.37 7.41
N LEU A 117 -6.15 10.92 8.13
CA LEU A 117 -6.50 9.50 8.25
C LEU A 117 -7.59 9.08 7.24
N LYS A 118 -7.76 9.79 6.14
CA LYS A 118 -8.66 9.44 5.05
C LYS A 118 -7.98 8.56 4.00
N PRO A 119 -8.70 7.58 3.44
CA PRO A 119 -8.22 6.85 2.27
C PRO A 119 -7.97 7.79 1.09
N THR A 120 -6.90 7.54 0.35
CA THR A 120 -6.53 8.31 -0.84
C THR A 120 -6.64 7.43 -2.08
N LEU A 121 -7.21 7.97 -3.17
CA LEU A 121 -7.26 7.26 -4.45
C LEU A 121 -5.83 6.90 -4.93
N GLY A 122 -5.67 5.69 -5.42
CA GLY A 122 -4.38 5.18 -5.88
C GLY A 122 -3.48 4.63 -4.78
N VAL A 123 -3.81 4.84 -3.51
CA VAL A 123 -3.07 4.27 -2.37
C VAL A 123 -3.91 3.18 -1.72
N LYS A 124 -3.42 1.96 -1.72
CA LYS A 124 -4.14 0.84 -1.10
C LYS A 124 -4.35 1.04 0.39
N ILE A 125 -5.48 0.55 0.89
CA ILE A 125 -5.77 0.49 2.33
C ILE A 125 -5.02 -0.71 2.92
N GLY A 126 -4.48 -0.54 4.12
CA GLY A 126 -3.84 -1.62 4.88
C GLY A 126 -4.80 -2.79 5.12
N ARG A 127 -4.24 -3.98 5.17
CA ARG A 127 -5.03 -5.19 5.39
C ARG A 127 -5.76 -5.09 6.74
N GLN A 128 -7.08 -5.28 6.72
CA GLN A 128 -7.87 -5.29 7.94
C GLN A 128 -7.46 -6.46 8.85
N THR A 129 -7.30 -6.16 10.12
CA THR A 129 -7.08 -7.18 11.15
C THR A 129 -8.40 -7.88 11.46
N TRP A 130 -8.34 -9.16 11.72
CA TRP A 130 -9.50 -9.97 12.08
C TRP A 130 -9.16 -10.92 13.21
N LEU A 131 -10.17 -11.25 14.00
CA LEU A 131 -10.07 -12.24 15.05
C LEU A 131 -10.99 -13.42 14.72
N LYS A 132 -10.49 -14.63 14.94
CA LYS A 132 -11.29 -15.84 14.74
C LYS A 132 -12.23 -16.02 15.91
N GLY A 133 -13.53 -15.93 15.65
CA GLY A 133 -14.55 -16.25 16.63
C GLY A 133 -14.58 -17.74 16.96
N ARG A 134 -14.65 -18.09 18.27
CA ARG A 134 -14.75 -19.48 18.75
C ARG A 134 -16.21 -19.89 18.97
N SER A 135 -17.09 -18.93 19.24
CA SER A 135 -18.52 -19.11 19.45
C SER A 135 -19.20 -17.76 19.31
N ILE A 136 -20.53 -17.73 19.18
CA ILE A 136 -21.35 -16.51 19.16
C ILE A 136 -21.08 -15.68 20.42
N LYS A 137 -21.09 -16.32 21.61
CA LYS A 137 -20.79 -15.65 22.89
C LYS A 137 -19.40 -15.00 22.86
N HIS A 138 -18.40 -15.69 22.33
CA HIS A 138 -17.04 -15.13 22.20
C HIS A 138 -17.02 -13.94 21.22
N CYS A 139 -17.68 -14.04 20.07
CA CYS A 139 -17.78 -12.92 19.13
C CYS A 139 -18.41 -11.68 19.79
N LEU A 140 -19.51 -11.87 20.52
CA LEU A 140 -20.19 -10.78 21.23
C LEU A 140 -19.33 -10.17 22.36
N SER A 141 -18.45 -10.97 22.99
CA SER A 141 -17.55 -10.45 24.02
C SER A 141 -16.36 -9.64 23.46
N LEU A 142 -16.06 -9.78 22.17
CA LEU A 142 -14.98 -9.04 21.50
C LEU A 142 -15.41 -7.64 21.06
N VAL A 143 -16.70 -7.35 21.01
CA VAL A 143 -17.26 -6.10 20.50
C VAL A 143 -17.98 -5.35 21.60
N GLN A 144 -17.82 -4.03 21.60
CA GLN A 144 -18.54 -3.12 22.49
C GLN A 144 -19.39 -2.16 21.65
N GLY A 145 -20.66 -2.02 22.01
CA GLY A 145 -21.58 -1.10 21.33
C GLY A 145 -22.29 -1.72 20.13
N ARG A 146 -22.42 -0.97 19.04
CA ARG A 146 -23.15 -1.41 17.83
C ARG A 146 -22.35 -2.47 17.08
N VAL A 147 -23.05 -3.54 16.70
CA VAL A 147 -22.49 -4.67 15.93
C VAL A 147 -23.16 -4.71 14.57
N SER A 148 -22.37 -4.85 13.53
CA SER A 148 -22.84 -5.20 12.19
C SER A 148 -22.60 -6.68 11.95
N CYS A 149 -23.60 -7.36 11.43
CA CYS A 149 -23.53 -8.76 11.05
C CYS A 149 -23.77 -8.88 9.55
N GLU A 150 -22.86 -9.51 8.85
CA GLU A 150 -22.97 -9.72 7.40
C GLU A 150 -22.58 -11.14 7.04
N GLU A 151 -23.12 -11.64 5.93
CA GLU A 151 -22.72 -12.92 5.36
C GLU A 151 -21.28 -12.80 4.82
N LYS A 152 -20.43 -13.74 5.22
CA LYS A 152 -19.08 -13.85 4.65
C LYS A 152 -19.16 -14.59 3.32
N ILE A 153 -19.17 -13.85 2.23
CA ILE A 153 -19.09 -14.41 0.89
C ILE A 153 -17.72 -15.07 0.69
N ASP A 154 -17.74 -16.30 0.20
CA ASP A 154 -16.52 -17.00 -0.21
C ASP A 154 -16.17 -16.61 -1.64
N GLY A 155 -15.19 -15.76 -1.79
CA GLY A 155 -14.79 -15.21 -3.07
C GLY A 155 -13.46 -14.46 -2.95
N GLU A 156 -13.08 -13.80 -4.03
CA GLU A 156 -11.87 -13.01 -4.09
C GLU A 156 -12.12 -11.58 -3.61
N TYR A 157 -11.47 -11.19 -2.54
CA TYR A 157 -11.54 -9.82 -2.02
C TYR A 157 -10.58 -8.92 -2.80
N CYS A 158 -11.08 -7.74 -3.19
CA CYS A 158 -10.26 -6.69 -3.80
C CYS A 158 -10.70 -5.31 -3.30
N GLN A 159 -9.80 -4.34 -3.44
CA GLN A 159 -10.09 -2.91 -3.24
C GLN A 159 -10.22 -2.28 -4.63
N ILE A 160 -11.30 -1.54 -4.85
CA ILE A 160 -11.57 -0.89 -6.12
C ILE A 160 -11.55 0.62 -5.88
N HIS A 161 -10.66 1.30 -6.58
CA HIS A 161 -10.53 2.76 -6.58
C HIS A 161 -11.07 3.28 -7.90
N ILE A 162 -12.01 4.22 -7.84
CA ILE A 162 -12.62 4.84 -9.02
C ILE A 162 -12.38 6.34 -8.95
N ASP A 163 -11.56 6.86 -9.85
CA ASP A 163 -11.23 8.27 -9.96
C ASP A 163 -12.08 8.92 -11.05
N LEU A 164 -13.18 9.53 -10.67
CA LEU A 164 -14.12 10.17 -11.59
C LEU A 164 -13.57 11.44 -12.25
N SER A 165 -12.41 11.96 -11.81
CA SER A 165 -11.76 13.10 -12.45
C SER A 165 -11.03 12.71 -13.73
N LYS A 166 -10.69 11.44 -13.90
CA LYS A 166 -9.98 10.90 -15.07
C LYS A 166 -10.95 10.48 -16.17
N VAL A 167 -10.60 10.75 -17.43
CA VAL A 167 -11.36 10.30 -18.62
C VAL A 167 -11.08 8.84 -18.93
N TYR A 168 -9.81 8.43 -18.84
CA TYR A 168 -9.31 7.09 -19.10
C TYR A 168 -8.61 6.56 -17.85
N ASP A 169 -8.48 5.26 -17.73
CA ASP A 169 -7.79 4.59 -16.61
C ASP A 169 -8.28 5.04 -15.23
N CYS A 170 -9.58 5.32 -15.12
CA CYS A 170 -10.19 5.80 -13.88
C CYS A 170 -10.39 4.71 -12.83
N ILE A 171 -10.23 3.42 -13.19
CA ILE A 171 -10.40 2.29 -12.28
C ILE A 171 -9.05 1.68 -11.96
N GLN A 172 -8.78 1.50 -10.67
CA GLN A 172 -7.63 0.78 -10.16
C GLN A 172 -8.09 -0.29 -9.18
N ILE A 173 -7.59 -1.51 -9.33
CA ILE A 173 -8.00 -2.65 -8.52
C ILE A 173 -6.78 -3.24 -7.82
N PHE A 174 -6.83 -3.28 -6.48
CA PHE A 174 -5.83 -3.96 -5.66
C PHE A 174 -6.38 -5.30 -5.16
N SER A 175 -5.57 -6.34 -5.25
CA SER A 175 -5.89 -7.64 -4.66
C SER A 175 -5.89 -7.56 -3.12
N LYS A 176 -6.38 -8.61 -2.47
CA LYS A 176 -6.35 -8.74 -0.99
C LYS A 176 -4.95 -8.54 -0.39
N SER A 177 -3.91 -8.92 -1.12
CA SER A 177 -2.51 -8.75 -0.70
C SER A 177 -1.92 -7.38 -1.06
N GLY A 178 -2.72 -6.47 -1.63
CA GLY A 178 -2.30 -5.13 -2.01
C GLY A 178 -1.51 -5.04 -3.32
N LYS A 179 -1.50 -6.10 -4.15
CA LYS A 179 -0.92 -6.06 -5.48
C LYS A 179 -1.87 -5.36 -6.44
N ASP A 180 -1.34 -4.52 -7.34
CA ASP A 180 -2.12 -3.98 -8.45
C ASP A 180 -2.51 -5.11 -9.40
N SER A 181 -3.78 -5.34 -9.53
CA SER A 181 -4.39 -6.37 -10.38
C SER A 181 -5.38 -5.79 -11.39
N THR A 182 -5.27 -4.50 -11.67
CA THR A 182 -6.16 -3.76 -12.57
C THR A 182 -6.26 -4.42 -13.94
N ARG A 183 -5.11 -4.76 -14.54
CA ARG A 183 -5.07 -5.41 -15.85
C ARG A 183 -5.60 -6.84 -15.82
N ASP A 184 -5.33 -7.58 -14.76
CA ASP A 184 -5.80 -8.97 -14.61
C ASP A 184 -7.33 -9.03 -14.47
N ARG A 185 -7.97 -7.90 -14.12
CA ARG A 185 -9.43 -7.77 -13.87
C ARG A 185 -10.11 -6.76 -14.79
N ILE A 186 -9.54 -6.55 -15.96
CA ILE A 186 -10.09 -5.57 -16.93
C ILE A 186 -11.55 -5.86 -17.30
N ALA A 187 -11.94 -7.13 -17.32
CA ALA A 187 -13.33 -7.52 -17.60
C ALA A 187 -14.35 -6.99 -16.57
N LEU A 188 -13.91 -6.63 -15.36
CA LEU A 188 -14.79 -6.03 -14.36
C LEU A 188 -15.05 -4.54 -14.63
N HIS A 189 -14.22 -3.88 -15.43
CA HIS A 189 -14.33 -2.44 -15.65
C HIS A 189 -15.67 -2.05 -16.28
N GLU A 190 -16.17 -2.85 -17.23
CA GLU A 190 -17.47 -2.61 -17.89
C GLU A 190 -18.62 -2.55 -16.88
N TYR A 191 -18.62 -3.41 -15.87
CA TYR A 191 -19.67 -3.44 -14.85
C TYR A 191 -19.69 -2.16 -14.02
N PHE A 192 -18.53 -1.55 -13.75
CA PHE A 192 -18.45 -0.30 -13.01
C PHE A 192 -18.87 0.91 -13.85
N TYR A 193 -18.62 0.90 -15.15
CA TYR A 193 -19.11 1.95 -16.07
C TYR A 193 -20.63 1.92 -16.24
N LEU A 194 -21.25 0.76 -16.13
CA LEU A 194 -22.70 0.59 -16.26
C LEU A 194 -23.46 0.99 -14.98
N TYR A 195 -22.78 1.15 -13.84
CA TYR A 195 -23.44 1.50 -12.58
C TYR A 195 -23.79 3.00 -12.55
N PRO A 196 -25.09 3.40 -12.46
CA PRO A 196 -25.51 4.80 -12.57
C PRO A 196 -24.87 5.75 -11.56
N LYS A 197 -24.48 5.24 -10.38
CA LYS A 197 -23.77 6.02 -9.34
C LYS A 197 -22.36 6.46 -9.74
N TYR A 198 -21.75 5.80 -10.72
CA TYR A 198 -20.38 6.08 -11.18
C TYR A 198 -20.37 6.72 -12.57
N GLN A 199 -21.57 6.91 -13.19
CA GLN A 199 -21.68 7.68 -14.41
C GLN A 199 -21.46 9.16 -14.07
N ARG A 200 -20.57 9.80 -14.81
CA ARG A 200 -20.42 11.27 -14.73
C ARG A 200 -21.74 11.92 -15.07
N PRO A 201 -22.15 12.99 -14.39
CA PRO A 201 -23.21 13.84 -14.89
C PRO A 201 -22.80 14.30 -16.30
N ALA A 202 -23.70 14.13 -17.26
CA ALA A 202 -23.45 14.39 -18.69
C ALA A 202 -23.13 15.87 -19.06
N HIS A 203 -22.88 16.72 -18.08
CA HIS A 203 -22.66 18.16 -18.24
C HIS A 203 -21.41 18.62 -17.46
N ALA A 204 -20.26 18.37 -18.03
CA ALA A 204 -19.03 19.07 -17.69
C ALA A 204 -18.22 19.37 -18.96
N ASN A 205 -18.91 19.71 -20.05
CA ASN A 205 -18.32 20.37 -21.21
C ASN A 205 -19.05 21.70 -21.41
N MET A 206 -18.56 22.73 -20.74
CA MET A 206 -18.59 24.14 -21.18
C MET A 206 -17.31 24.81 -20.70
#